data_56aa7a388ca2d74f781e202c0c0f2ffa
#
_entry.id   56aa7a388ca2d74f781e202c0c0f2ffa
#
_cell.length_a   1.000
_cell.length_b   1.000
_cell.length_c   1.000
_cell.angle_alpha   90.00
_cell.angle_beta   90.00
_cell.angle_gamma   90.00
#
_symmetry.space_group_name_H-M   'P 1'
#
loop_
_entity.id
_entity.type
_entity.pdbx_description
1 polymer ?
#
loop_
_entity_poly.entity_id
_entity_poly.type
_entity_poly.pdbx_seq_one_letter_code
_entity_poly.pdbx_strand_id
1 'polypeptide(L)'
;MLYADNRALREEMYRAYATRASDQGPNAGEWDNTAIINETLALRSEIASLLGFASYAERSLATKMANSTSQVVGFLRDLAAKSKPQAEKELAEVRAYAAEKHQMDELEAWDVPYYSEKLKQERYSISDEILRPYFPQSKALAGLFTVVEKLYGLNITEVENADTWHKDVRLFSITDKDDNLRGQFYLDLYARPKKRGGAWMDECRVRRFQACGELQTPVAYLTCNFNGPVGDKPALFTHDEVVTLFHEFGHGIHHMLTQMSVPGVSGINGVPWDAVELPSQFLENWCWQEE
;
A
#
# COMPACT_ATOMS: atom_id res chain seq x y z
N MET A 1 8.67 -16.71 0.74
CA MET A 1 10.09 -16.93 0.33
C MET A 1 11.07 -16.57 1.44
N LEU A 2 10.82 -15.57 2.27
CA LEU A 2 11.72 -15.12 3.34
C LEU A 2 12.10 -16.21 4.37
N TYR A 3 11.17 -17.10 4.71
CA TYR A 3 11.31 -18.03 5.84
C TYR A 3 11.35 -19.53 5.45
N ALA A 4 11.17 -19.86 4.17
CA ALA A 4 11.15 -21.25 3.74
C ALA A 4 12.57 -21.80 3.57
N ASP A 5 13.01 -22.74 4.41
CA ASP A 5 14.34 -23.36 4.30
C ASP A 5 14.49 -24.22 3.03
N ASN A 6 13.38 -24.77 2.51
CA ASN A 6 13.38 -25.56 1.29
C ASN A 6 13.60 -24.69 0.05
N ARG A 7 14.78 -24.80 -0.58
CA ARG A 7 15.16 -24.02 -1.77
C ARG A 7 14.25 -24.29 -2.97
N ALA A 8 13.87 -25.55 -3.20
CA ALA A 8 13.01 -25.92 -4.32
C ALA A 8 11.61 -25.28 -4.19
N LEU A 9 11.08 -25.20 -2.96
CA LEU A 9 9.83 -24.50 -2.70
C LEU A 9 9.94 -22.98 -2.96
N ARG A 10 11.08 -22.37 -2.61
CA ARG A 10 11.32 -20.96 -2.93
C ARG A 10 11.35 -20.70 -4.43
N GLU A 11 12.03 -21.58 -5.19
CA GLU A 11 12.08 -21.53 -6.65
C GLU A 11 10.68 -21.69 -7.26
N GLU A 12 9.93 -22.70 -6.84
CA GLU A 12 8.55 -22.95 -7.32
C GLU A 12 7.65 -21.71 -7.10
N MET A 13 7.66 -21.15 -5.90
CA MET A 13 6.89 -19.96 -5.57
C MET A 13 7.35 -18.73 -6.36
N TYR A 14 8.65 -18.55 -6.53
CA TYR A 14 9.20 -17.46 -7.32
C TYR A 14 8.75 -17.56 -8.78
N ARG A 15 8.91 -18.74 -9.40
CA ARG A 15 8.51 -18.96 -10.79
C ARG A 15 7.01 -18.77 -10.98
N ALA A 16 6.19 -19.36 -10.13
CA ALA A 16 4.74 -19.21 -10.19
C ALA A 16 4.30 -17.76 -10.08
N TYR A 17 4.97 -16.97 -9.22
CA TYR A 17 4.65 -15.55 -9.04
C TYR A 17 5.18 -14.67 -10.18
N ALA A 18 6.45 -14.84 -10.57
CA ALA A 18 7.12 -14.00 -11.56
C ALA A 18 6.59 -14.18 -12.99
N THR A 19 6.06 -15.40 -13.29
CA THR A 19 5.52 -15.73 -14.62
C THR A 19 4.00 -15.69 -14.69
N ARG A 20 3.34 -15.16 -13.68
CA ARG A 20 1.88 -15.06 -13.63
C ARG A 20 1.35 -14.22 -14.80
N ALA A 21 0.29 -14.70 -15.44
CA ALA A 21 -0.37 -14.07 -16.58
C ALA A 21 0.57 -13.81 -17.79
N SER A 22 1.47 -14.75 -18.07
CA SER A 22 2.40 -14.70 -19.19
C SER A 22 2.41 -16.01 -19.99
N ASP A 23 3.20 -16.05 -21.05
CA ASP A 23 3.50 -17.24 -21.87
C ASP A 23 4.52 -18.18 -21.22
N GLN A 24 4.93 -17.92 -19.98
CA GLN A 24 5.97 -18.62 -19.23
C GLN A 24 5.43 -19.27 -17.96
N GLY A 25 6.22 -20.20 -17.40
CA GLY A 25 5.97 -20.80 -16.09
C GLY A 25 4.91 -21.90 -16.06
N PRO A 26 4.45 -22.30 -14.87
CA PRO A 26 3.60 -23.48 -14.70
C PRO A 26 2.22 -23.37 -15.36
N ASN A 27 1.71 -22.16 -15.59
CA ASN A 27 0.42 -21.88 -16.25
C ASN A 27 0.63 -21.13 -17.58
N ALA A 28 1.74 -21.42 -18.29
CA ALA A 28 2.12 -20.74 -19.52
C ALA A 28 0.97 -20.73 -20.55
N GLY A 29 0.59 -19.54 -21.01
CA GLY A 29 -0.44 -19.33 -22.02
C GLY A 29 -1.89 -19.45 -21.55
N GLU A 30 -2.16 -19.98 -20.34
CA GLU A 30 -3.54 -20.11 -19.84
C GLU A 30 -4.20 -18.75 -19.56
N TRP A 31 -3.44 -17.82 -19.01
CA TRP A 31 -3.88 -16.46 -18.62
C TRP A 31 -2.98 -15.37 -19.23
N ASP A 32 -2.39 -15.65 -20.39
CA ASP A 32 -1.40 -14.75 -21.00
C ASP A 32 -2.01 -13.42 -21.41
N ASN A 33 -1.48 -12.35 -20.82
CA ASN A 33 -1.91 -10.98 -21.07
C ASN A 33 -1.11 -10.26 -22.17
N THR A 34 -0.22 -10.93 -22.89
CA THR A 34 0.64 -10.31 -23.92
C THR A 34 -0.17 -9.60 -25.00
N ALA A 35 -1.24 -10.23 -25.51
CA ALA A 35 -2.12 -9.63 -26.52
C ALA A 35 -2.85 -8.39 -25.95
N ILE A 36 -3.35 -8.46 -24.71
CA ILE A 36 -4.03 -7.36 -24.02
C ILE A 36 -3.08 -6.19 -23.78
N ILE A 37 -1.82 -6.47 -23.41
CA ILE A 37 -0.79 -5.45 -23.23
C ILE A 37 -0.52 -4.71 -24.53
N ASN A 38 -0.33 -5.46 -25.64
CA ASN A 38 -0.08 -4.87 -26.96
C ASN A 38 -1.25 -4.01 -27.43
N GLU A 39 -2.49 -4.48 -27.29
CA GLU A 39 -3.70 -3.71 -27.61
C GLU A 39 -3.79 -2.44 -26.73
N THR A 40 -3.55 -2.56 -25.43
CA THR A 40 -3.53 -1.43 -24.50
C THR A 40 -2.52 -0.36 -24.92
N LEU A 41 -1.31 -0.76 -25.32
CA LEU A 41 -0.27 0.17 -25.77
C LEU A 41 -0.67 0.86 -27.08
N ALA A 42 -1.27 0.13 -28.03
CA ALA A 42 -1.76 0.70 -29.28
C ALA A 42 -2.87 1.74 -29.02
N LEU A 43 -3.88 1.40 -28.20
CA LEU A 43 -4.96 2.31 -27.83
C LEU A 43 -4.47 3.56 -27.07
N ARG A 44 -3.50 3.41 -26.19
CA ARG A 44 -2.88 4.54 -25.50
C ARG A 44 -2.14 5.48 -26.47
N SER A 45 -1.45 4.93 -27.47
CA SER A 45 -0.82 5.71 -28.53
C SER A 45 -1.85 6.47 -29.37
N GLU A 46 -2.93 5.82 -29.75
CA GLU A 46 -4.03 6.44 -30.50
C GLU A 46 -4.68 7.59 -29.71
N ILE A 47 -5.02 7.36 -28.41
CA ILE A 47 -5.56 8.42 -27.55
C ILE A 47 -4.62 9.61 -27.44
N ALA A 48 -3.31 9.39 -27.28
CA ALA A 48 -2.35 10.49 -27.23
C ALA A 48 -2.35 11.30 -28.52
N SER A 49 -2.33 10.62 -29.68
CA SER A 49 -2.36 11.25 -30.98
C SER A 49 -3.64 12.05 -31.23
N LEU A 50 -4.82 11.49 -30.89
CA LEU A 50 -6.11 12.17 -31.00
C LEU A 50 -6.19 13.45 -30.16
N LEU A 51 -5.50 13.49 -29.02
CA LEU A 51 -5.43 14.64 -28.13
C LEU A 51 -4.26 15.60 -28.43
N GLY A 52 -3.48 15.36 -29.50
CA GLY A 52 -2.40 16.21 -29.92
C GLY A 52 -1.08 16.05 -29.17
N PHE A 53 -0.90 14.94 -28.42
CA PHE A 53 0.35 14.61 -27.74
C PHE A 53 1.21 13.67 -28.58
N ALA A 54 2.54 13.83 -28.53
CA ALA A 54 3.46 12.94 -29.22
C ALA A 54 3.55 11.53 -28.61
N SER A 55 3.17 11.38 -27.34
CA SER A 55 3.16 10.10 -26.64
C SER A 55 2.14 10.08 -25.49
N TYR A 56 1.75 8.88 -25.08
CA TYR A 56 0.91 8.71 -23.87
C TYR A 56 1.60 9.23 -22.60
N ALA A 57 2.92 9.14 -22.51
CA ALA A 57 3.69 9.70 -21.41
C ALA A 57 3.55 11.23 -21.32
N GLU A 58 3.62 11.94 -22.45
CA GLU A 58 3.36 13.39 -22.48
C GLU A 58 1.94 13.74 -22.08
N ARG A 59 0.95 13.01 -22.62
CA ARG A 59 -0.45 13.14 -22.17
C ARG A 59 -0.57 12.95 -20.66
N SER A 60 0.08 11.92 -20.11
CA SER A 60 0.07 11.65 -18.68
C SER A 60 0.65 12.77 -17.85
N LEU A 61 1.67 13.47 -18.36
CA LEU A 61 2.32 14.58 -17.66
C LEU A 61 1.54 15.90 -17.75
N ALA A 62 0.60 16.04 -18.67
CA ALA A 62 -0.13 17.29 -18.88
C ALA A 62 -0.84 17.86 -17.63
N THR A 63 -1.13 17.00 -16.65
CA THR A 63 -1.77 17.37 -15.37
C THR A 63 -0.86 17.11 -14.15
N LYS A 64 0.46 17.00 -14.37
CA LYS A 64 1.45 16.68 -13.32
C LYS A 64 2.53 17.76 -13.25
N MET A 65 3.33 17.74 -12.19
CA MET A 65 4.37 18.75 -11.94
C MET A 65 5.58 18.62 -12.86
N ALA A 66 5.90 17.42 -13.33
CA ALA A 66 7.02 17.22 -14.25
C ALA A 66 6.75 17.86 -15.60
N ASN A 67 7.70 18.67 -16.09
CA ASN A 67 7.53 19.47 -17.29
C ASN A 67 7.73 18.69 -18.61
N SER A 68 8.40 17.54 -18.56
CA SER A 68 8.68 16.72 -19.74
C SER A 68 9.01 15.27 -19.37
N THR A 69 8.82 14.39 -20.35
CA THR A 69 9.25 12.98 -20.23
C THR A 69 10.77 12.86 -20.04
N SER A 70 11.55 13.75 -20.68
CA SER A 70 13.01 13.77 -20.51
C SER A 70 13.43 14.16 -19.09
N GLN A 71 12.71 15.06 -18.43
CA GLN A 71 12.95 15.40 -17.02
C GLN A 71 12.72 14.17 -16.12
N VAL A 72 11.63 13.44 -16.32
CA VAL A 72 11.32 12.23 -15.54
C VAL A 72 12.39 11.15 -15.74
N VAL A 73 12.74 10.86 -17.00
CA VAL A 73 13.76 9.87 -17.33
C VAL A 73 15.14 10.29 -16.78
N GLY A 74 15.48 11.59 -16.88
CA GLY A 74 16.71 12.14 -16.30
C GLY A 74 16.79 11.95 -14.80
N PHE A 75 15.72 12.26 -14.08
CA PHE A 75 15.60 12.04 -12.63
C PHE A 75 15.78 10.56 -12.26
N LEU A 76 15.08 9.66 -12.95
CA LEU A 76 15.16 8.22 -12.68
C LEU A 76 16.57 7.66 -12.96
N ARG A 77 17.23 8.12 -14.02
CA ARG A 77 18.63 7.74 -14.34
C ARG A 77 19.60 8.23 -13.28
N ASP A 78 19.47 9.47 -12.82
CA ASP A 78 20.31 10.02 -11.75
C ASP A 78 20.12 9.26 -10.45
N LEU A 79 18.87 8.96 -10.08
CA LEU A 79 18.54 8.15 -8.91
C LEU A 79 19.15 6.75 -9.03
N ALA A 80 18.99 6.08 -10.17
CA ALA A 80 19.57 4.77 -10.42
C ALA A 80 21.10 4.78 -10.33
N ALA A 81 21.75 5.80 -10.89
CA ALA A 81 23.21 5.93 -10.84
C ALA A 81 23.72 6.12 -9.40
N LYS A 82 22.97 6.84 -8.57
CA LYS A 82 23.30 7.04 -7.14
C LYS A 82 23.04 5.81 -6.27
N SER A 83 21.97 5.08 -6.56
CA SER A 83 21.53 3.92 -5.75
C SER A 83 22.29 2.64 -6.09
N LYS A 84 22.64 2.43 -7.37
CA LYS A 84 23.24 1.19 -7.85
C LYS A 84 24.51 0.76 -7.10
N PRO A 85 25.50 1.64 -6.82
CA PRO A 85 26.69 1.24 -6.08
C PRO A 85 26.38 0.71 -4.67
N GLN A 86 25.38 1.29 -3.99
CA GLN A 86 24.96 0.81 -2.68
C GLN A 86 24.26 -0.54 -2.78
N ALA A 87 23.37 -0.71 -3.75
CA ALA A 87 22.70 -1.99 -3.99
C ALA A 87 23.68 -3.13 -4.36
N GLU A 88 24.71 -2.84 -5.15
CA GLU A 88 25.78 -3.79 -5.48
C GLU A 88 26.57 -4.19 -4.24
N LYS A 89 26.89 -3.24 -3.35
CA LYS A 89 27.55 -3.52 -2.06
C LYS A 89 26.68 -4.39 -1.16
N GLU A 90 25.41 -4.07 -0.99
CA GLU A 90 24.48 -4.84 -0.16
C GLU A 90 24.27 -6.25 -0.71
N LEU A 91 24.13 -6.42 -2.02
CA LEU A 91 24.05 -7.73 -2.64
C LEU A 91 25.35 -8.55 -2.46
N ALA A 92 26.52 -7.91 -2.52
CA ALA A 92 27.80 -8.57 -2.25
C ALA A 92 27.89 -9.05 -0.79
N GLU A 93 27.38 -8.28 0.17
CA GLU A 93 27.32 -8.68 1.58
C GLU A 93 26.41 -9.92 1.78
N VAL A 94 25.23 -9.95 1.14
CA VAL A 94 24.33 -11.10 1.18
C VAL A 94 24.97 -12.35 0.56
N ARG A 95 25.68 -12.20 -0.57
CA ARG A 95 26.41 -13.31 -1.22
C ARG A 95 27.53 -13.84 -0.34
N ALA A 96 28.34 -12.97 0.24
CA ALA A 96 29.41 -13.37 1.16
C ALA A 96 28.84 -14.13 2.37
N TYR A 97 27.78 -13.61 2.98
CA TYR A 97 27.10 -14.28 4.08
C TYR A 97 26.60 -15.69 3.71
N ALA A 98 25.96 -15.84 2.56
CA ALA A 98 25.43 -17.11 2.10
C ALA A 98 26.56 -18.13 1.83
N ALA A 99 27.67 -17.70 1.22
CA ALA A 99 28.84 -18.55 0.97
C ALA A 99 29.53 -18.99 2.29
N GLU A 100 29.80 -18.04 3.19
CA GLU A 100 30.53 -18.31 4.45
C GLU A 100 29.73 -19.15 5.44
N LYS A 101 28.45 -18.87 5.60
CA LYS A 101 27.61 -19.48 6.66
C LYS A 101 26.78 -20.67 6.16
N HIS A 102 26.46 -20.71 4.88
CA HIS A 102 25.54 -21.68 4.33
C HIS A 102 26.11 -22.49 3.14
N GLN A 103 27.38 -22.34 2.79
CA GLN A 103 28.08 -22.99 1.68
C GLN A 103 27.30 -22.81 0.34
N MET A 104 26.68 -21.61 0.15
CA MET A 104 25.92 -21.27 -1.02
C MET A 104 26.71 -20.23 -1.82
N ASP A 105 27.46 -20.68 -2.83
CA ASP A 105 28.35 -19.81 -3.62
C ASP A 105 27.60 -18.97 -4.66
N GLU A 106 26.49 -19.50 -5.20
CA GLU A 106 25.69 -18.83 -6.22
C GLU A 106 24.25 -18.66 -5.75
N LEU A 107 23.81 -17.38 -5.69
CA LEU A 107 22.44 -17.02 -5.34
C LEU A 107 21.62 -16.74 -6.58
N GLU A 108 20.48 -17.42 -6.66
CA GLU A 108 19.42 -17.11 -7.60
C GLU A 108 18.44 -16.07 -7.02
N ALA A 109 17.55 -15.54 -7.85
CA ALA A 109 16.60 -14.51 -7.44
C ALA A 109 15.72 -14.92 -6.26
N TRP A 110 15.39 -16.21 -6.13
CA TRP A 110 14.61 -16.75 -5.00
C TRP A 110 15.40 -16.98 -3.73
N ASP A 111 16.73 -16.91 -3.79
CA ASP A 111 17.61 -17.06 -2.64
C ASP A 111 17.89 -15.72 -1.94
N VAL A 112 17.98 -14.63 -2.70
CA VAL A 112 18.32 -13.32 -2.19
C VAL A 112 17.44 -12.88 -1.02
N PRO A 113 16.08 -12.93 -1.09
CA PRO A 113 15.23 -12.53 0.03
C PRO A 113 15.43 -13.38 1.29
N TYR A 114 15.67 -14.69 1.10
CA TYR A 114 15.90 -15.61 2.20
C TYR A 114 17.21 -15.32 2.94
N TYR A 115 18.33 -15.17 2.22
CA TYR A 115 19.62 -14.87 2.84
C TYR A 115 19.71 -13.44 3.35
N SER A 116 19.02 -12.51 2.74
CA SER A 116 18.88 -11.14 3.29
C SER A 116 18.20 -11.15 4.66
N GLU A 117 17.12 -11.92 4.83
CA GLU A 117 16.43 -12.06 6.11
C GLU A 117 17.31 -12.77 7.15
N LYS A 118 18.04 -13.83 6.77
CA LYS A 118 18.98 -14.51 7.65
C LYS A 118 20.12 -13.59 8.12
N LEU A 119 20.67 -12.79 7.21
CA LEU A 119 21.70 -11.79 7.53
C LEU A 119 21.16 -10.69 8.46
N LYS A 120 19.93 -10.21 8.22
CA LYS A 120 19.23 -9.26 9.10
C LYS A 120 19.07 -9.83 10.51
N GLN A 121 18.63 -11.09 10.64
CA GLN A 121 18.48 -11.76 11.92
C GLN A 121 19.83 -11.93 12.65
N GLU A 122 20.91 -12.30 11.93
CA GLU A 122 22.24 -12.43 12.55
C GLU A 122 22.79 -11.09 13.02
N ARG A 123 22.63 -10.01 12.24
CA ARG A 123 23.18 -8.69 12.56
C ARG A 123 22.41 -7.97 13.67
N TYR A 124 21.10 -8.07 13.65
CA TYR A 124 20.23 -7.22 14.48
C TYR A 124 19.44 -8.01 15.52
N SER A 125 19.47 -9.35 15.48
CA SER A 125 18.65 -10.21 16.35
C SER A 125 17.14 -9.90 16.29
N ILE A 126 16.67 -9.39 15.16
CA ILE A 126 15.29 -8.98 14.92
C ILE A 126 14.72 -9.75 13.71
N SER A 127 13.49 -10.22 13.84
CA SER A 127 12.66 -10.68 12.74
C SER A 127 11.21 -10.19 12.93
N ASP A 128 10.45 -10.16 11.87
CA ASP A 128 9.03 -9.78 11.94
C ASP A 128 8.26 -10.71 12.89
N GLU A 129 8.62 -12.00 12.95
CA GLU A 129 7.97 -12.96 13.85
C GLU A 129 8.21 -12.65 15.34
N ILE A 130 9.38 -12.09 15.69
CA ILE A 130 9.69 -11.64 17.05
C ILE A 130 8.90 -10.37 17.38
N LEU A 131 8.65 -9.51 16.40
CA LEU A 131 7.94 -8.24 16.58
C LEU A 131 6.42 -8.38 16.60
N ARG A 132 5.83 -9.31 15.84
CA ARG A 132 4.38 -9.51 15.74
C ARG A 132 3.63 -9.52 17.08
N PRO A 133 4.10 -10.17 18.16
CA PRO A 133 3.40 -10.17 19.44
C PRO A 133 3.19 -8.78 20.06
N TYR A 134 3.98 -7.80 19.65
CA TYR A 134 3.87 -6.41 20.12
C TYR A 134 2.81 -5.62 19.36
N PHE A 135 2.38 -6.11 18.18
CA PHE A 135 1.41 -5.47 17.30
C PHE A 135 0.10 -6.26 17.12
N PRO A 136 -0.61 -6.63 18.21
CA PRO A 136 -1.96 -7.14 18.03
C PRO A 136 -2.84 -6.06 17.40
N GLN A 137 -3.73 -6.46 16.51
CA GLN A 137 -4.62 -5.55 15.77
C GLN A 137 -5.30 -4.49 16.66
N SER A 138 -5.78 -4.90 17.83
CA SER A 138 -6.46 -3.99 18.78
C SER A 138 -5.52 -2.89 19.28
N LYS A 139 -4.25 -3.21 19.57
CA LYS A 139 -3.26 -2.20 19.97
C LYS A 139 -2.86 -1.29 18.81
N ALA A 140 -2.66 -1.84 17.62
CA ALA A 140 -2.32 -1.04 16.44
C ALA A 140 -3.43 -0.02 16.11
N LEU A 141 -4.70 -0.42 16.19
CA LEU A 141 -5.82 0.49 16.00
C LEU A 141 -5.93 1.53 17.11
N ALA A 142 -5.78 1.12 18.37
CA ALA A 142 -5.81 2.07 19.49
C ALA A 142 -4.68 3.09 19.40
N GLY A 143 -3.47 2.66 18.99
CA GLY A 143 -2.34 3.55 18.75
C GLY A 143 -2.62 4.55 17.63
N LEU A 144 -3.14 4.07 16.48
CA LEU A 144 -3.56 4.94 15.38
C LEU A 144 -4.57 6.01 15.84
N PHE A 145 -5.60 5.60 16.56
CA PHE A 145 -6.65 6.51 17.02
C PHE A 145 -6.10 7.54 18.03
N THR A 146 -5.19 7.11 18.91
CA THR A 146 -4.48 8.01 19.84
C THR A 146 -3.64 9.06 19.11
N VAL A 147 -2.93 8.67 18.05
CA VAL A 147 -2.16 9.60 17.20
C VAL A 147 -3.09 10.62 16.55
N VAL A 148 -4.19 10.16 15.99
CA VAL A 148 -5.18 11.03 15.33
C VAL A 148 -5.83 12.01 16.33
N GLU A 149 -6.17 11.54 17.53
CA GLU A 149 -6.68 12.39 18.61
C GLU A 149 -5.66 13.48 18.99
N LYS A 150 -4.40 13.10 19.23
CA LYS A 150 -3.32 14.03 19.58
C LYS A 150 -3.03 15.05 18.48
N LEU A 151 -3.03 14.64 17.21
CA LEU A 151 -2.69 15.50 16.08
C LEU A 151 -3.82 16.46 15.69
N TYR A 152 -5.06 15.97 15.71
CA TYR A 152 -6.19 16.66 15.08
C TYR A 152 -7.33 16.99 16.07
N GLY A 153 -7.27 16.49 17.29
CA GLY A 153 -8.33 16.68 18.29
C GLY A 153 -9.64 15.98 17.90
N LEU A 154 -9.52 14.77 17.33
CA LEU A 154 -10.65 14.00 16.80
C LEU A 154 -10.90 12.77 17.67
N ASN A 155 -12.18 12.41 17.85
CA ASN A 155 -12.59 11.16 18.46
C ASN A 155 -13.01 10.17 17.39
N ILE A 156 -12.57 8.91 17.53
CA ILE A 156 -12.93 7.81 16.62
C ILE A 156 -13.68 6.75 17.42
N THR A 157 -14.92 6.48 17.04
CA THR A 157 -15.78 5.50 17.71
C THR A 157 -16.34 4.50 16.70
N GLU A 158 -16.42 3.24 17.09
CA GLU A 158 -17.05 2.20 16.27
C GLU A 158 -18.57 2.37 16.26
N VAL A 159 -19.17 2.20 15.08
CA VAL A 159 -20.62 2.20 14.89
C VAL A 159 -21.14 0.77 15.07
N GLU A 160 -21.88 0.53 16.12
CA GLU A 160 -22.48 -0.79 16.40
C GLU A 160 -23.56 -1.14 15.35
N ASN A 161 -23.65 -2.42 15.01
CA ASN A 161 -24.66 -2.96 14.09
C ASN A 161 -24.70 -2.28 12.72
N ALA A 162 -23.57 -1.77 12.23
CA ALA A 162 -23.46 -1.19 10.92
C ALA A 162 -23.74 -2.24 9.83
N ASP A 163 -24.40 -1.80 8.74
CA ASP A 163 -24.54 -2.63 7.54
C ASP A 163 -23.20 -2.75 6.82
N THR A 164 -22.69 -3.97 6.69
CA THR A 164 -21.38 -4.28 6.13
C THR A 164 -21.45 -5.46 5.16
N TRP A 165 -20.57 -5.53 4.19
CA TRP A 165 -20.51 -6.62 3.18
C TRP A 165 -19.78 -7.87 3.65
N HIS A 166 -19.15 -7.83 4.82
CA HIS A 166 -18.48 -8.97 5.44
C HIS A 166 -18.39 -8.79 6.96
N LYS A 167 -18.46 -9.89 7.70
CA LYS A 167 -18.48 -9.90 9.17
C LYS A 167 -17.25 -9.26 9.84
N ASP A 168 -16.10 -9.23 9.13
CA ASP A 168 -14.85 -8.65 9.64
C ASP A 168 -14.69 -7.18 9.26
N VAL A 169 -15.62 -6.61 8.51
CA VAL A 169 -15.64 -5.19 8.20
C VAL A 169 -16.30 -4.41 9.31
N ARG A 170 -15.68 -3.32 9.70
CA ARG A 170 -16.15 -2.43 10.78
C ARG A 170 -16.36 -1.03 10.24
N LEU A 171 -17.37 -0.34 10.74
CA LEU A 171 -17.62 1.08 10.45
C LEU A 171 -17.23 1.93 11.66
N PHE A 172 -16.57 3.04 11.41
CA PHE A 172 -16.18 4.00 12.44
C PHE A 172 -16.69 5.40 12.09
N SER A 173 -17.03 6.16 13.11
CA SER A 173 -17.36 7.58 13.02
C SER A 173 -16.22 8.41 13.57
N ILE A 174 -15.95 9.54 12.93
CA ILE A 174 -14.99 10.57 13.37
C ILE A 174 -15.75 11.81 13.77
N THR A 175 -15.59 12.24 15.01
CA THR A 175 -16.17 13.49 15.51
C THR A 175 -15.08 14.45 15.95
N ASP A 176 -15.37 15.74 15.91
CA ASP A 176 -14.50 16.77 16.50
C ASP A 176 -14.77 16.93 18.01
N LYS A 177 -14.05 17.85 18.65
CA LYS A 177 -14.17 18.16 20.09
C LYS A 177 -15.56 18.63 20.53
N ASP A 178 -16.39 19.10 19.60
CA ASP A 178 -17.73 19.57 19.84
C ASP A 178 -18.80 18.52 19.43
N ASP A 179 -18.37 17.25 19.28
CA ASP A 179 -19.15 16.08 18.86
C ASP A 179 -19.78 16.20 17.46
N ASN A 180 -19.31 17.13 16.62
CA ASN A 180 -19.79 17.23 15.25
C ASN A 180 -19.19 16.09 14.40
N LEU A 181 -20.04 15.38 13.68
CA LEU A 181 -19.60 14.33 12.73
C LEU A 181 -18.79 14.94 11.60
N ARG A 182 -17.52 14.53 11.47
CA ARG A 182 -16.61 14.98 10.42
C ARG A 182 -16.60 14.03 9.22
N GLY A 183 -16.69 12.74 9.46
CA GLY A 183 -16.72 11.69 8.46
C GLY A 183 -16.86 10.30 9.07
N GLN A 184 -16.92 9.31 8.19
CA GLN A 184 -16.98 7.90 8.60
C GLN A 184 -16.06 7.08 7.69
N PHE A 185 -15.64 5.89 8.17
CA PHE A 185 -14.87 4.98 7.33
C PHE A 185 -15.20 3.52 7.64
N TYR A 186 -15.27 2.75 6.57
CA TYR A 186 -15.25 1.29 6.66
C TYR A 186 -13.81 0.81 6.71
N LEU A 187 -13.53 -0.11 7.63
CA LEU A 187 -12.22 -0.72 7.81
C LEU A 187 -12.30 -2.21 7.46
N ASP A 188 -11.70 -2.59 6.35
CA ASP A 188 -11.66 -3.95 5.80
C ASP A 188 -10.22 -4.46 5.76
N LEU A 189 -9.74 -5.02 6.88
CA LEU A 189 -8.33 -5.30 7.12
C LEU A 189 -7.82 -6.61 6.50
N TYR A 190 -8.65 -7.66 6.42
CA TYR A 190 -8.15 -9.01 6.23
C TYR A 190 -8.27 -9.52 4.81
N ALA A 191 -7.26 -10.28 4.39
CA ALA A 191 -7.30 -11.04 3.14
C ALA A 191 -8.39 -12.12 3.19
N ARG A 192 -9.05 -12.35 2.05
CA ARG A 192 -10.02 -13.42 1.85
C ARG A 192 -10.14 -13.79 0.37
N PRO A 193 -10.68 -14.96 0.02
CA PRO A 193 -10.90 -15.37 -1.36
C PRO A 193 -11.68 -14.30 -2.15
N LYS A 194 -11.23 -14.02 -3.37
CA LYS A 194 -11.81 -13.03 -4.32
C LYS A 194 -11.67 -11.56 -3.92
N LYS A 195 -11.09 -11.23 -2.77
CA LYS A 195 -10.72 -9.85 -2.46
C LYS A 195 -9.48 -9.46 -3.26
N ARG A 196 -9.51 -8.28 -3.88
CA ARG A 196 -8.35 -7.73 -4.60
C ARG A 196 -7.17 -7.57 -3.62
N GLY A 197 -5.98 -7.99 -4.03
CA GLY A 197 -4.76 -7.85 -3.23
C GLY A 197 -4.25 -6.41 -3.16
N GLY A 198 -3.34 -6.14 -2.22
CA GLY A 198 -2.81 -4.81 -1.92
C GLY A 198 -3.58 -4.11 -0.81
N ALA A 199 -3.24 -2.85 -0.54
CA ALA A 199 -3.99 -1.97 0.33
C ALA A 199 -4.36 -0.72 -0.46
N TRP A 200 -5.48 -0.09 -0.12
CA TRP A 200 -5.94 1.14 -0.75
C TRP A 200 -7.04 1.81 0.06
N MET A 201 -7.07 3.12 -0.01
CA MET A 201 -8.23 3.93 0.34
C MET A 201 -9.07 4.20 -0.92
N ASP A 202 -10.39 4.19 -0.77
CA ASP A 202 -11.32 4.61 -1.83
C ASP A 202 -12.46 5.45 -1.23
N GLU A 203 -13.08 6.30 -2.04
CA GLU A 203 -14.22 7.08 -1.58
C GLU A 203 -15.52 6.25 -1.63
N CYS A 204 -16.31 6.37 -0.58
CA CYS A 204 -17.69 5.91 -0.55
C CYS A 204 -18.65 7.07 -0.81
N ARG A 205 -18.44 8.18 -0.14
CA ARG A 205 -19.20 9.42 -0.27
C ARG A 205 -18.28 10.61 -0.13
N VAL A 206 -18.54 11.66 -0.91
CA VAL A 206 -17.86 12.95 -0.77
C VAL A 206 -18.64 13.88 0.17
N ARG A 207 -17.96 14.86 0.74
CA ARG A 207 -18.62 15.99 1.40
C ARG A 207 -19.28 16.88 0.34
N ARG A 208 -20.58 17.12 0.47
CA ARG A 208 -21.34 18.02 -0.41
C ARG A 208 -22.63 18.47 0.23
N PHE A 209 -23.19 19.57 -0.23
CA PHE A 209 -24.59 19.87 0.04
C PHE A 209 -25.50 19.09 -0.89
N GLN A 210 -26.52 18.47 -0.35
CA GLN A 210 -27.57 17.79 -1.09
C GLN A 210 -28.58 18.82 -1.64
N ALA A 211 -29.43 18.40 -2.55
CA ALA A 211 -30.47 19.28 -3.12
C ALA A 211 -31.45 19.84 -2.07
N CYS A 212 -31.65 19.13 -0.96
CA CYS A 212 -32.44 19.59 0.18
C CYS A 212 -31.72 20.63 1.07
N GLY A 213 -30.45 20.95 0.78
CA GLY A 213 -29.62 21.86 1.60
C GLY A 213 -28.88 21.19 2.76
N GLU A 214 -29.11 19.91 3.01
CA GLU A 214 -28.40 19.17 4.07
C GLU A 214 -26.96 18.87 3.66
N LEU A 215 -26.06 18.90 4.65
CA LEU A 215 -24.67 18.52 4.46
C LEU A 215 -24.50 17.02 4.52
N GLN A 216 -24.06 16.41 3.42
CA GLN A 216 -23.57 15.04 3.40
C GLN A 216 -22.12 15.02 3.88
N THR A 217 -21.83 14.27 4.93
CA THR A 217 -20.46 14.03 5.41
C THR A 217 -19.75 12.99 4.55
N PRO A 218 -18.41 13.06 4.41
CA PRO A 218 -17.64 12.10 3.63
C PRO A 218 -17.58 10.74 4.32
N VAL A 219 -17.47 9.68 3.49
CA VAL A 219 -17.24 8.30 3.94
C VAL A 219 -16.16 7.67 3.07
N ALA A 220 -15.19 7.03 3.72
CA ALA A 220 -14.07 6.33 3.07
C ALA A 220 -14.17 4.82 3.23
N TYR A 221 -13.58 4.09 2.27
CA TYR A 221 -13.20 2.68 2.41
C TYR A 221 -11.70 2.60 2.67
N LEU A 222 -11.29 1.93 3.76
CA LEU A 222 -9.90 1.59 4.05
C LEU A 222 -9.76 0.08 3.94
N THR A 223 -9.08 -0.37 2.90
CA THR A 223 -8.99 -1.78 2.55
C THR A 223 -7.54 -2.25 2.63
N CYS A 224 -7.30 -3.32 3.37
CA CYS A 224 -6.00 -3.99 3.47
C CYS A 224 -6.16 -5.49 3.15
N ASN A 225 -5.06 -6.22 3.12
CA ASN A 225 -5.02 -7.66 2.94
C ASN A 225 -4.07 -8.31 3.96
N PHE A 226 -4.20 -7.92 5.23
CA PHE A 226 -3.43 -8.47 6.33
C PHE A 226 -3.86 -9.89 6.68
N ASN A 227 -2.99 -10.61 7.39
CA ASN A 227 -3.37 -11.91 7.92
C ASN A 227 -4.42 -11.74 9.03
N GLY A 228 -5.53 -12.45 8.89
CA GLY A 228 -6.61 -12.44 9.89
C GLY A 228 -6.27 -13.26 11.14
N PRO A 229 -7.16 -13.22 12.14
CA PRO A 229 -7.06 -14.07 13.34
C PRO A 229 -7.09 -15.55 12.95
N VAL A 230 -6.42 -16.39 13.73
CA VAL A 230 -6.37 -17.85 13.53
C VAL A 230 -6.90 -18.56 14.77
N GLY A 231 -8.06 -19.17 14.67
CA GLY A 231 -8.77 -19.73 15.82
C GLY A 231 -9.07 -18.64 16.86
N ASP A 232 -8.70 -18.90 18.11
CA ASP A 232 -8.89 -17.96 19.24
C ASP A 232 -7.73 -16.92 19.37
N LYS A 233 -6.73 -16.98 18.50
CA LYS A 233 -5.60 -16.03 18.53
C LYS A 233 -5.95 -14.77 17.77
N PRO A 234 -5.73 -13.56 18.35
CA PRO A 234 -5.94 -12.31 17.64
C PRO A 234 -5.03 -12.18 16.41
N ALA A 235 -5.41 -11.34 15.47
CA ALA A 235 -4.53 -10.96 14.38
C ALA A 235 -3.33 -10.20 14.94
N LEU A 236 -2.12 -10.62 14.53
CA LEU A 236 -0.85 -10.01 14.90
C LEU A 236 -0.23 -9.43 13.61
N PHE A 237 0.01 -8.13 13.59
CA PHE A 237 0.55 -7.44 12.43
C PHE A 237 2.08 -7.51 12.40
N THR A 238 2.67 -7.46 11.22
CA THR A 238 4.07 -7.07 11.07
C THR A 238 4.18 -5.57 11.24
N HIS A 239 5.40 -5.06 11.44
CA HIS A 239 5.62 -3.60 11.45
C HIS A 239 5.22 -2.97 10.10
N ASP A 240 5.52 -3.61 8.98
CA ASP A 240 5.11 -3.15 7.64
C ASP A 240 3.58 -3.09 7.48
N GLU A 241 2.83 -4.04 8.07
CA GLU A 241 1.36 -3.99 8.09
C GLU A 241 0.85 -2.82 8.95
N VAL A 242 1.52 -2.47 10.04
CA VAL A 242 1.21 -1.26 10.83
C VAL A 242 1.48 0.01 10.02
N VAL A 243 2.65 0.11 9.37
CA VAL A 243 2.96 1.23 8.47
C VAL A 243 1.91 1.37 7.37
N THR A 244 1.53 0.26 6.74
CA THR A 244 0.47 0.25 5.71
C THR A 244 -0.87 0.73 6.26
N LEU A 245 -1.27 0.31 7.46
CA LEU A 245 -2.50 0.78 8.10
C LEU A 245 -2.51 2.30 8.31
N PHE A 246 -1.41 2.86 8.79
CA PHE A 246 -1.25 4.30 8.98
C PHE A 246 -1.25 5.06 7.65
N HIS A 247 -0.60 4.49 6.62
CA HIS A 247 -0.60 5.03 5.26
C HIS A 247 -2.01 5.16 4.70
N GLU A 248 -2.78 4.07 4.66
CA GLU A 248 -4.14 4.09 4.15
C GLU A 248 -5.06 5.00 4.97
N PHE A 249 -4.83 5.05 6.28
CA PHE A 249 -5.56 5.99 7.13
C PHE A 249 -5.21 7.44 6.84
N GLY A 250 -3.98 7.74 6.41
CA GLY A 250 -3.57 9.08 5.97
C GLY A 250 -4.36 9.57 4.76
N HIS A 251 -4.58 8.70 3.77
CA HIS A 251 -5.51 8.99 2.67
C HIS A 251 -6.94 9.18 3.17
N GLY A 252 -7.39 8.32 4.09
CA GLY A 252 -8.71 8.40 4.70
C GLY A 252 -8.93 9.72 5.43
N ILE A 253 -7.99 10.16 6.26
CA ILE A 253 -8.06 11.44 6.99
C ILE A 253 -8.11 12.61 6.02
N HIS A 254 -7.32 12.60 4.96
CA HIS A 254 -7.38 13.61 3.92
C HIS A 254 -8.78 13.72 3.30
N HIS A 255 -9.40 12.58 2.99
CA HIS A 255 -10.76 12.55 2.46
C HIS A 255 -11.79 13.01 3.48
N MET A 256 -11.73 12.53 4.71
CA MET A 256 -12.77 12.71 5.73
C MET A 256 -12.76 14.10 6.40
N LEU A 257 -11.59 14.75 6.48
CA LEU A 257 -11.49 16.09 7.10
C LEU A 257 -11.67 17.24 6.12
N THR A 258 -11.99 16.97 4.85
CA THR A 258 -12.22 18.02 3.85
C THR A 258 -13.28 19.00 4.31
N GLN A 259 -13.05 20.28 4.06
CA GLN A 259 -14.03 21.36 4.24
C GLN A 259 -14.69 21.76 2.90
N MET A 260 -14.19 21.22 1.80
CA MET A 260 -14.71 21.48 0.47
C MET A 260 -16.04 20.75 0.25
N SER A 261 -17.07 21.50 -0.23
CA SER A 261 -18.40 20.93 -0.48
C SER A 261 -18.76 20.80 -1.96
N VAL A 262 -17.79 21.07 -2.85
CA VAL A 262 -17.93 20.87 -4.29
C VAL A 262 -17.37 19.47 -4.63
N PRO A 263 -18.19 18.51 -5.11
CA PRO A 263 -17.79 17.10 -5.25
C PRO A 263 -16.48 16.88 -6.01
N GLY A 264 -16.26 17.60 -7.10
CA GLY A 264 -15.06 17.42 -7.95
C GLY A 264 -13.74 17.84 -7.31
N VAL A 265 -13.76 18.50 -6.15
CA VAL A 265 -12.58 18.95 -5.38
C VAL A 265 -12.76 18.67 -3.88
N SER A 266 -13.65 17.76 -3.53
CA SER A 266 -13.93 17.37 -2.14
C SER A 266 -13.18 16.09 -1.77
N GLY A 267 -12.51 16.11 -0.64
CA GLY A 267 -11.74 14.98 -0.14
C GLY A 267 -10.56 14.66 -1.05
N ILE A 268 -10.49 13.43 -1.54
CA ILE A 268 -9.41 12.97 -2.42
C ILE A 268 -9.60 13.43 -3.89
N ASN A 269 -10.80 13.95 -4.25
CA ASN A 269 -11.08 14.36 -5.61
C ASN A 269 -10.32 15.63 -6.00
N GLY A 270 -9.79 15.64 -7.22
CA GLY A 270 -9.05 16.79 -7.77
C GLY A 270 -7.64 16.95 -7.20
N VAL A 271 -7.18 16.06 -6.33
CA VAL A 271 -5.80 16.08 -5.79
C VAL A 271 -4.84 15.69 -6.90
N PRO A 272 -3.80 16.50 -7.18
CA PRO A 272 -2.75 16.11 -8.12
C PRO A 272 -2.05 14.82 -7.69
N TRP A 273 -1.78 13.93 -8.65
CA TRP A 273 -1.08 12.66 -8.38
C TRP A 273 0.28 12.85 -7.70
N ASP A 274 0.95 13.98 -7.97
CA ASP A 274 2.25 14.32 -7.37
C ASP A 274 2.16 14.67 -5.87
N ALA A 275 0.96 14.91 -5.35
CA ALA A 275 0.73 15.32 -3.96
C ALA A 275 -0.15 14.32 -3.18
N VAL A 276 -0.70 13.29 -3.84
CA VAL A 276 -1.68 12.39 -3.24
C VAL A 276 -1.13 11.60 -2.06
N GLU A 277 0.17 11.28 -2.08
CA GLU A 277 0.84 10.52 -1.03
C GLU A 277 1.31 11.37 0.17
N LEU A 278 1.16 12.69 0.12
CA LEU A 278 1.61 13.56 1.22
C LEU A 278 0.96 13.21 2.56
N PRO A 279 -0.38 13.06 2.67
CA PRO A 279 -1.03 12.73 3.94
C PRO A 279 -0.75 11.30 4.41
N SER A 280 -0.67 10.34 3.47
CA SER A 280 -0.40 8.94 3.76
C SER A 280 1.02 8.74 4.31
N GLN A 281 2.03 9.24 3.62
CA GLN A 281 3.42 9.16 4.05
C GLN A 281 3.70 10.00 5.31
N PHE A 282 2.95 11.07 5.52
CA PHE A 282 3.04 11.84 6.77
C PHE A 282 2.69 10.97 7.99
N LEU A 283 1.60 10.21 7.93
CA LEU A 283 1.20 9.35 9.05
C LEU A 283 2.15 8.17 9.28
N GLU A 284 2.85 7.67 8.28
CA GLU A 284 3.86 6.61 8.45
C GLU A 284 4.95 6.98 9.47
N ASN A 285 5.28 8.27 9.61
CA ASN A 285 6.32 8.72 10.53
C ASN A 285 6.03 8.36 11.99
N TRP A 286 4.75 8.22 12.35
CA TRP A 286 4.33 7.89 13.71
C TRP A 286 4.53 6.41 14.05
N CYS A 287 4.73 5.55 13.05
CA CYS A 287 5.05 4.14 13.25
C CYS A 287 6.48 3.89 13.74
N TRP A 288 7.32 4.92 13.77
CA TRP A 288 8.73 4.88 14.16
C TRP A 288 9.00 5.61 15.48
N GLN A 289 7.96 6.07 16.16
CA GLN A 289 8.07 6.72 17.47
C GLN A 289 8.04 5.68 18.58
N GLU A 290 8.69 5.98 19.70
CA GLU A 290 8.87 5.07 20.82
C GLU A 290 7.59 4.89 21.66
N GLU A 291 6.63 5.84 21.61
CA GLU A 291 5.40 5.90 22.41
C GLU A 291 4.23 5.09 21.83
#